data_6c72e74d77a948e229048bd1f9f6ea7e
#
_entry.id   6c72e74d77a948e229048bd1f9f6ea7e
#
_cell.length_a   1.000
_cell.length_b   1.000
_cell.length_c   1.000
_cell.angle_alpha   90.00
_cell.angle_beta   90.00
_cell.angle_gamma   90.00
#
_symmetry.space_group_name_H-M   'P 1'
#
loop_
_entity.id
_entity.type
_entity.pdbx_description
1 polymer ?
#
loop_
_entity_poly.entity_id
_entity_poly.type
_entity_poly.pdbx_seq_one_letter_code
_entity_poly.pdbx_strand_id
1 'polypeptide(L)'
;MATITVPVNSKPFLKTLNALGGRKAGAAIDILEPIYLDSTTDPADPVVKVADSDPAVAATSDVIGIAVTKAETGSQCVYAYTTGDVIDFGGSLTVGDNYWLVGSTIDNAYSSITALDYVVKLGYCNEDGDFVVNIIVQGEVK
;
A
#
# COMPACT_ATOMS: atom_id res chain seq x y z
N MET A 1 -5.45 -7.66 16.96
CA MET A 1 -4.73 -7.35 15.72
C MET A 1 -5.25 -6.07 15.16
N ALA A 2 -4.38 -5.18 14.82
CA ALA A 2 -4.79 -3.84 14.46
C ALA A 2 -4.44 -3.55 13.00
N THR A 3 -5.44 -3.15 12.24
CA THR A 3 -5.23 -2.44 10.99
C THR A 3 -4.53 -1.13 11.31
N ILE A 4 -3.54 -0.74 10.52
CA ILE A 4 -2.90 0.56 10.68
C ILE A 4 -3.94 1.64 10.42
N THR A 5 -4.15 2.50 11.41
CA THR A 5 -5.03 3.66 11.30
C THR A 5 -4.20 4.93 11.38
N VAL A 6 -4.31 5.79 10.38
CA VAL A 6 -3.63 7.10 10.37
C VAL A 6 -4.65 8.16 10.76
N PRO A 7 -4.39 8.97 11.79
CA PRO A 7 -5.25 10.10 12.10
C PRO A 7 -5.40 11.04 10.91
N VAL A 8 -6.58 11.66 10.76
CA VAL A 8 -6.96 12.43 9.56
C VAL A 8 -5.94 13.52 9.19
N ASN A 9 -5.28 14.11 10.17
CA ASN A 9 -4.30 15.19 9.95
C ASN A 9 -2.84 14.74 10.08
N SER A 10 -2.59 13.45 10.27
CA SER A 10 -1.24 12.94 10.38
C SER A 10 -0.67 12.64 9.00
N LYS A 11 0.62 12.89 8.86
CA LYS A 11 1.38 12.49 7.67
C LYS A 11 2.53 11.60 8.14
N PRO A 12 2.73 10.45 7.51
CA PRO A 12 3.89 9.63 7.80
C PRO A 12 5.16 10.39 7.46
N PHE A 13 6.20 10.19 8.24
CA PHE A 13 7.50 10.78 8.01
C PHE A 13 8.36 9.83 7.18
N LEU A 14 8.77 10.26 6.00
CA LEU A 14 9.66 9.49 5.13
C LEU A 14 11.11 9.65 5.61
N LYS A 15 11.71 8.57 6.09
CA LYS A 15 13.11 8.55 6.58
C LYS A 15 14.12 8.31 5.47
N THR A 16 13.72 7.60 4.42
CA THR A 16 14.54 7.39 3.21
C THR A 16 13.74 7.78 1.98
N LEU A 17 14.43 8.27 0.95
CA LEU A 17 13.78 8.79 -0.24
C LEU A 17 13.99 7.85 -1.43
N ASN A 18 13.11 6.89 -1.60
CA ASN A 18 13.00 6.06 -2.79
C ASN A 18 11.59 6.14 -3.41
N ALA A 19 10.83 7.17 -3.07
CA ALA A 19 9.45 7.30 -3.51
C ALA A 19 9.32 7.22 -5.03
N LEU A 20 8.31 6.49 -5.50
CA LEU A 20 7.93 6.45 -6.89
C LEU A 20 7.53 7.85 -7.35
N GLY A 21 8.01 8.28 -8.51
CA GLY A 21 7.62 9.54 -9.13
C GLY A 21 6.11 9.65 -9.33
N GLY A 22 5.61 10.87 -9.45
CA GLY A 22 4.18 11.15 -9.53
C GLY A 22 3.46 10.34 -10.61
N ARG A 23 2.33 9.78 -10.24
CA ARG A 23 1.43 9.03 -11.11
C ARG A 23 0.04 9.65 -11.07
N LYS A 24 -0.65 9.60 -12.21
CA LYS A 24 -2.03 10.07 -12.28
C LYS A 24 -2.97 9.10 -11.57
N ALA A 25 -3.80 9.60 -10.66
CA ALA A 25 -4.81 8.80 -10.00
C ALA A 25 -5.98 8.50 -10.95
N GLY A 26 -6.53 7.30 -10.88
CA GLY A 26 -7.75 6.91 -11.60
C GLY A 26 -9.03 7.12 -10.80
N ALA A 27 -8.90 7.33 -9.49
CA ALA A 27 -9.99 7.58 -8.54
C ALA A 27 -9.42 8.21 -7.28
N ALA A 28 -10.26 8.47 -6.28
CA ALA A 28 -9.81 8.98 -4.98
C ALA A 28 -8.86 7.97 -4.31
N ILE A 29 -7.78 8.47 -3.72
CA ILE A 29 -6.77 7.70 -3.00
C ILE A 29 -6.42 8.48 -1.73
N ASP A 30 -6.42 7.81 -0.58
CA ASP A 30 -5.93 8.39 0.68
C ASP A 30 -4.44 8.05 0.90
N ILE A 31 -3.82 8.80 1.80
CA ILE A 31 -2.45 8.49 2.22
C ILE A 31 -2.39 7.11 2.85
N LEU A 32 -1.27 6.41 2.65
CA LEU A 32 -0.99 5.06 3.15
C LEU A 32 -1.89 3.96 2.56
N GLU A 33 -2.70 4.26 1.57
CA GLU A 33 -3.36 3.19 0.83
C GLU A 33 -2.38 2.50 -0.13
N PRO A 34 -2.32 1.17 -0.14
CA PRO A 34 -1.59 0.43 -1.17
C PRO A 34 -2.22 0.69 -2.53
N ILE A 35 -1.40 0.85 -3.55
CA ILE A 35 -1.86 1.19 -4.91
C ILE A 35 -1.31 0.23 -5.94
N TYR A 36 -2.05 0.05 -7.02
CA TYR A 36 -1.65 -0.70 -8.19
C TYR A 36 -1.78 0.14 -9.46
N LEU A 37 -1.14 -0.31 -10.54
CA LEU A 37 -1.20 0.38 -11.83
C LEU A 37 -2.32 -0.25 -12.69
N ASP A 38 -3.30 0.57 -13.05
CA ASP A 38 -4.39 0.17 -13.95
C ASP A 38 -4.12 0.71 -15.36
N SER A 39 -3.87 -0.21 -16.27
CA SER A 39 -3.66 0.09 -17.70
C SER A 39 -4.81 -0.41 -18.57
N THR A 40 -5.93 -0.84 -17.99
CA THR A 40 -7.03 -1.46 -18.73
C THR A 40 -7.83 -0.46 -19.55
N THR A 41 -8.01 0.77 -19.05
CA THR A 41 -8.78 1.81 -19.76
C THR A 41 -7.94 2.48 -20.84
N ASP A 42 -6.69 2.82 -20.53
CA ASP A 42 -5.75 3.43 -21.46
C ASP A 42 -4.35 2.89 -21.24
N PRO A 43 -3.93 1.86 -22.00
CA PRO A 43 -2.58 1.29 -21.84
C PRO A 43 -1.43 2.28 -22.08
N ALA A 44 -1.68 3.33 -22.87
CA ALA A 44 -0.66 4.35 -23.16
C ALA A 44 -0.54 5.40 -22.03
N ASP A 45 -1.58 5.53 -21.20
CA ASP A 45 -1.63 6.47 -20.06
C ASP A 45 -2.23 5.78 -18.84
N PRO A 46 -1.52 4.82 -18.23
CA PRO A 46 -2.03 4.08 -17.09
C PRO A 46 -2.19 4.99 -15.86
N VAL A 47 -3.16 4.66 -15.01
CA VAL A 47 -3.46 5.37 -13.78
C VAL A 47 -3.22 4.47 -12.56
N VAL A 48 -3.05 5.07 -11.39
CA VAL A 48 -2.98 4.32 -10.14
C VAL A 48 -4.34 4.32 -9.44
N LYS A 49 -4.66 3.20 -8.83
CA LYS A 49 -5.88 3.00 -8.04
C LYS A 49 -5.55 2.27 -6.74
N VAL A 50 -6.47 2.30 -5.79
CA VAL A 50 -6.32 1.55 -4.53
C VAL A 50 -6.30 0.06 -4.82
N ALA A 51 -5.28 -0.62 -4.29
CA ALA A 51 -5.14 -2.07 -4.42
C ALA A 51 -6.18 -2.81 -3.59
N ASP A 52 -6.52 -4.02 -4.02
CA ASP A 52 -7.42 -4.91 -3.32
C ASP A 52 -6.94 -6.35 -3.48
N SER A 53 -7.03 -7.12 -2.42
CA SER A 53 -6.68 -8.55 -2.41
C SER A 53 -7.78 -9.45 -2.99
N ASP A 54 -8.92 -8.90 -3.37
CA ASP A 54 -10.08 -9.64 -3.89
C ASP A 54 -9.67 -10.53 -5.08
N PRO A 55 -10.00 -11.83 -5.04
CA PRO A 55 -9.63 -12.78 -6.09
C PRO A 55 -10.35 -12.54 -7.42
N ALA A 56 -11.40 -11.73 -7.45
CA ALA A 56 -12.15 -11.46 -8.68
C ALA A 56 -11.30 -10.81 -9.77
N VAL A 57 -10.30 -10.00 -9.38
CA VAL A 57 -9.41 -9.32 -10.32
C VAL A 57 -7.97 -9.38 -9.82
N ALA A 58 -7.21 -10.33 -10.34
CA ALA A 58 -5.81 -10.54 -9.92
C ALA A 58 -4.94 -9.27 -10.03
N ALA A 59 -5.13 -8.47 -11.06
CA ALA A 59 -4.34 -7.27 -11.30
C ALA A 59 -4.44 -6.23 -10.17
N THR A 60 -5.54 -6.20 -9.42
CA THR A 60 -5.73 -5.25 -8.30
C THR A 60 -4.84 -5.58 -7.10
N SER A 61 -4.29 -6.77 -7.02
CA SER A 61 -3.35 -7.18 -5.98
C SER A 61 -1.88 -6.90 -6.33
N ASP A 62 -1.60 -6.46 -7.56
CA ASP A 62 -0.23 -6.15 -8.01
C ASP A 62 0.23 -4.80 -7.46
N VAL A 63 0.43 -4.74 -6.16
CA VAL A 63 0.83 -3.52 -5.45
C VAL A 63 2.17 -3.02 -5.94
N ILE A 64 2.23 -1.76 -6.35
CA ILE A 64 3.47 -1.09 -6.78
C ILE A 64 4.02 -0.13 -5.72
N GLY A 65 3.21 0.27 -4.76
CA GLY A 65 3.63 1.20 -3.73
C GLY A 65 2.52 1.51 -2.73
N ILE A 66 2.83 2.40 -1.81
CA ILE A 66 1.91 2.88 -0.77
C ILE A 66 1.84 4.40 -0.90
N ALA A 67 0.65 4.95 -1.04
CA ALA A 67 0.46 6.36 -1.33
C ALA A 67 1.07 7.28 -0.27
N VAL A 68 1.88 8.24 -0.71
CA VAL A 68 2.43 9.31 0.12
C VAL A 68 1.47 10.48 0.17
N THR A 69 0.88 10.81 -0.98
CA THR A 69 0.00 11.96 -1.15
C THR A 69 -1.41 11.52 -1.46
N LYS A 70 -2.37 12.35 -1.07
CA LYS A 70 -3.79 12.11 -1.29
C LYS A 70 -4.20 12.58 -2.69
N ALA A 71 -5.10 11.85 -3.32
CA ALA A 71 -5.88 12.32 -4.46
C ALA A 71 -7.36 12.30 -4.08
N GLU A 72 -8.05 13.43 -4.17
CA GLU A 72 -9.47 13.51 -3.84
C GLU A 72 -10.36 13.05 -5.00
N THR A 73 -9.85 13.20 -6.20
CA THR A 73 -10.53 12.78 -7.44
C THR A 73 -9.52 12.18 -8.42
N GLY A 74 -10.03 11.55 -9.47
CA GLY A 74 -9.20 11.10 -10.58
C GLY A 74 -8.42 12.25 -11.23
N SER A 75 -7.35 11.90 -11.93
CA SER A 75 -6.43 12.80 -12.65
C SER A 75 -5.46 13.61 -11.76
N GLN A 76 -5.61 13.59 -10.45
CA GLN A 76 -4.63 14.19 -9.55
C GLN A 76 -3.37 13.35 -9.45
N CYS A 77 -2.24 14.00 -9.19
CA CYS A 77 -0.94 13.32 -9.07
C CYS A 77 -0.79 12.68 -7.69
N VAL A 78 -0.34 11.43 -7.68
CA VAL A 78 -0.04 10.66 -6.46
C VAL A 78 1.41 10.24 -6.49
N TYR A 79 2.12 10.44 -5.37
CA TYR A 79 3.43 9.87 -5.13
C TYR A 79 3.30 8.66 -4.20
N ALA A 80 4.19 7.70 -4.32
CA ALA A 80 4.13 6.48 -3.54
C ALA A 80 5.48 6.10 -2.94
N TYR A 81 5.44 5.58 -1.72
CA TYR A 81 6.56 4.84 -1.14
C TYR A 81 6.74 3.53 -1.90
N THR A 82 7.99 3.15 -2.13
CA THR A 82 8.33 1.88 -2.80
C THR A 82 9.23 1.03 -1.90
N THR A 83 9.49 -0.21 -2.31
CA THR A 83 10.38 -1.12 -1.58
C THR A 83 11.72 -0.45 -1.28
N GLY A 84 12.12 -0.48 -0.03
CA GLY A 84 13.32 0.16 0.51
C GLY A 84 13.04 1.46 1.26
N ASP A 85 11.88 2.07 1.09
CA ASP A 85 11.49 3.25 1.87
C ASP A 85 11.21 2.88 3.32
N VAL A 86 11.57 3.79 4.23
CA VAL A 86 11.31 3.66 5.66
C VAL A 86 10.40 4.79 6.11
N ILE A 87 9.31 4.44 6.79
CA ILE A 87 8.24 5.36 7.17
C ILE A 87 8.09 5.35 8.69
N ASP A 88 8.00 6.55 9.28
CA ASP A 88 7.70 6.71 10.70
C ASP A 88 6.19 6.86 10.90
N PHE A 89 5.59 5.91 11.62
CA PHE A 89 4.17 5.95 12.00
C PHE A 89 3.96 6.45 13.44
N GLY A 90 4.98 6.99 14.09
CA GLY A 90 4.85 7.49 15.45
C GLY A 90 4.68 6.40 16.51
N GLY A 91 5.21 5.19 16.27
CA GLY A 91 5.20 4.10 17.24
C GLY A 91 3.91 3.28 17.30
N SER A 92 3.03 3.38 16.30
CA SER A 92 1.78 2.61 16.25
C SER A 92 1.96 1.18 15.73
N LEU A 93 3.16 0.79 15.34
CA LEU A 93 3.46 -0.53 14.79
C LEU A 93 4.00 -1.49 15.86
N THR A 94 3.84 -2.78 15.61
CA THR A 94 4.45 -3.84 16.44
C THR A 94 5.79 -4.25 15.85
N VAL A 95 6.87 -4.04 16.61
CA VAL A 95 8.23 -4.39 16.21
C VAL A 95 8.33 -5.87 15.85
N GLY A 96 8.94 -6.16 14.72
CA GLY A 96 9.15 -7.50 14.21
C GLY A 96 8.00 -8.10 13.41
N ASP A 97 6.82 -7.48 13.41
CA ASP A 97 5.68 -7.99 12.65
C ASP A 97 5.81 -7.70 11.15
N ASN A 98 5.31 -8.62 10.36
CA ASN A 98 5.04 -8.41 8.93
C ASN A 98 3.66 -7.79 8.75
N TYR A 99 3.51 -7.02 7.68
CA TYR A 99 2.26 -6.34 7.33
C TYR A 99 1.81 -6.75 5.94
N TRP A 100 0.52 -7.00 5.80
CA TRP A 100 -0.12 -7.61 4.64
C TRP A 100 -1.21 -6.73 4.07
N LEU A 101 -1.51 -6.93 2.78
CA LEU A 101 -2.72 -6.39 2.16
C LEU A 101 -3.92 -7.22 2.61
N VAL A 102 -4.86 -6.58 3.30
CA VAL A 102 -6.13 -7.20 3.74
C VAL A 102 -7.27 -6.38 3.17
N GLY A 103 -7.95 -6.91 2.14
CA GLY A 103 -8.83 -6.09 1.33
C GLY A 103 -8.03 -4.93 0.71
N SER A 104 -8.34 -3.71 1.08
CA SER A 104 -7.62 -2.49 0.66
C SER A 104 -6.81 -1.85 1.79
N THR A 105 -6.61 -2.55 2.90
CA THR A 105 -5.95 -2.01 4.11
C THR A 105 -4.64 -2.74 4.41
N ILE A 106 -3.86 -2.17 5.32
CA ILE A 106 -2.62 -2.75 5.83
C ILE A 106 -2.89 -3.33 7.21
N ASP A 107 -2.56 -4.60 7.40
CA ASP A 107 -2.78 -5.30 8.67
C ASP A 107 -1.61 -6.23 8.98
N ASN A 108 -1.28 -6.39 10.26
CA ASN A 108 -0.21 -7.28 10.72
C ASN A 108 -0.68 -8.72 10.95
N ALA A 109 -1.95 -9.01 10.75
CA ALA A 109 -2.51 -10.34 10.93
C ALA A 109 -2.67 -11.07 9.59
N TYR A 110 -1.79 -12.02 9.33
CA TYR A 110 -1.98 -12.93 8.18
C TYR A 110 -3.34 -13.63 8.23
N SER A 111 -3.83 -13.95 9.43
CA SER A 111 -5.14 -14.57 9.62
C SER A 111 -6.32 -13.68 9.19
N SER A 112 -6.12 -12.37 9.10
CA SER A 112 -7.16 -11.44 8.64
C SER A 112 -7.35 -11.46 7.12
N ILE A 113 -6.41 -12.04 6.37
CA ILE A 113 -6.58 -12.23 4.92
C ILE A 113 -7.71 -13.22 4.70
N THR A 114 -8.73 -12.83 3.94
CA THR A 114 -9.87 -13.68 3.62
C THR A 114 -9.41 -14.89 2.80
N ALA A 115 -10.00 -16.04 3.05
CA ALA A 115 -9.69 -17.26 2.28
C ALA A 115 -9.92 -17.02 0.79
N LEU A 116 -8.98 -17.45 -0.05
CA LEU A 116 -8.92 -17.27 -1.49
C LEU A 116 -8.53 -15.86 -1.96
N ASP A 117 -8.35 -14.89 -1.06
CA ASP A 117 -7.78 -13.59 -1.44
C ASP A 117 -6.28 -13.73 -1.75
N TYR A 118 -5.77 -12.86 -2.61
CA TYR A 118 -4.35 -12.82 -2.93
C TYR A 118 -3.50 -12.41 -1.73
N VAL A 119 -2.37 -13.08 -1.57
CA VAL A 119 -1.40 -12.79 -0.50
C VAL A 119 -0.37 -11.80 -1.02
N VAL A 120 -0.36 -10.60 -0.44
CA VAL A 120 0.62 -9.56 -0.74
C VAL A 120 1.23 -9.08 0.57
N LYS A 121 2.54 -9.25 0.72
CA LYS A 121 3.29 -8.64 1.82
C LYS A 121 3.62 -7.20 1.43
N LEU A 122 3.39 -6.27 2.34
CA LEU A 122 3.65 -4.85 2.10
C LEU A 122 4.94 -4.37 2.76
N GLY A 123 5.35 -4.99 3.86
CA GLY A 123 6.54 -4.64 4.58
C GLY A 123 6.59 -5.23 5.97
N TYR A 124 7.42 -4.65 6.81
CA TYR A 124 7.60 -5.09 8.20
C TYR A 124 7.98 -3.91 9.09
N CYS A 125 7.78 -4.08 10.39
CA CYS A 125 8.23 -3.12 11.40
C CYS A 125 9.64 -3.49 11.87
N ASN A 126 10.60 -2.58 11.73
CA ASN A 126 11.98 -2.81 12.16
C ASN A 126 12.16 -2.59 13.67
N GLU A 127 13.41 -2.73 14.15
CA GLU A 127 13.75 -2.58 15.56
C GLU A 127 13.48 -1.18 16.10
N ASP A 128 13.51 -0.18 15.25
CA ASP A 128 13.25 1.23 15.62
C ASP A 128 11.75 1.55 15.70
N GLY A 129 10.89 0.60 15.36
CA GLY A 129 9.44 0.80 15.28
C GLY A 129 8.97 1.47 14.00
N ASP A 130 9.82 1.55 13.00
CA ASP A 130 9.49 2.13 11.69
C ASP A 130 9.00 1.06 10.72
N PHE A 131 8.15 1.47 9.79
CA PHE A 131 7.68 0.61 8.72
C PHE A 131 8.67 0.62 7.55
N VAL A 132 9.22 -0.55 7.26
CA VAL A 132 10.07 -0.75 6.08
C VAL A 132 9.22 -1.32 4.96
N VAL A 133 9.09 -0.58 3.87
CA VAL A 133 8.35 -1.03 2.70
C VAL A 133 9.14 -2.13 2.00
N ASN A 134 8.53 -3.30 1.88
CA ASN A 134 9.10 -4.46 1.19
C ASN A 134 7.96 -5.24 0.54
N ILE A 135 7.56 -4.79 -0.63
CA ILE A 135 6.39 -5.33 -1.33
C ILE A 135 6.76 -6.62 -2.03
N ILE A 136 6.07 -7.69 -1.68
CA ILE A 136 6.20 -9.01 -2.30
C ILE A 136 4.82 -9.46 -2.74
N VAL A 137 4.62 -9.45 -4.06
CA VAL A 137 3.40 -9.95 -4.71
C VAL A 137 3.67 -11.39 -5.11
N GLN A 138 3.07 -12.34 -4.40
CA GLN A 138 3.35 -13.76 -4.62
C GLN A 138 2.56 -14.36 -5.78
N GLY A 139 1.45 -13.72 -6.17
CA GLY A 139 0.54 -14.26 -7.18
C GLY A 139 -0.22 -15.50 -6.71
N GLU A 140 -0.22 -15.77 -5.40
CA GLU A 140 -0.88 -16.91 -4.77
C GLU A 140 -2.05 -16.44 -3.92
N VAL A 141 -3.06 -17.31 -3.81
CA VAL A 141 -4.20 -17.09 -2.91
C VAL A 141 -3.98 -17.81 -1.58
N LYS A 142 -4.61 -17.27 -0.54
CA LYS A 142 -4.58 -17.87 0.81
C LYS A 142 -5.33 -19.19 0.85
#